data_9aa53fb9be8b368fa88206f878feaf5a
#
_entry.id   9aa53fb9be8b368fa88206f878feaf5a
#
_cell.length_a   1.000
_cell.length_b   1.000
_cell.length_c   1.000
_cell.angle_alpha   90.00
_cell.angle_beta   90.00
_cell.angle_gamma   90.00
#
_symmetry.space_group_name_H-M   'P 1'
#
loop_
_entity.id
_entity.type
_entity.pdbx_description
1 polymer ?
#
loop_
_entity_poly.entity_id
_entity_poly.type
_entity_poly.pdbx_seq_one_letter_code
_entity_poly.pdbx_strand_id
1 'polypeptide(L)'
;MLVVLIVAQSLDGFIARHDEPGVAWASSADQRWFRQALGEFDCQVMASTTYQTVRDHLRSKSEDGCFRIVMTRRPQNFAADQETGALEFTSASPAAILRTLTDSDRTACALLGGATAHDAFLRSGLVNEIWVTIEPRIFGRGTPLVRETQDQKLAIISSERLPNSDSLLVRYRVIK
;
A
#
# COMPACT_ATOMS: atom_id res chain seq x y z
N MET A 1 -9.44 -9.97 -9.91
CA MET A 1 -8.21 -9.65 -9.14
C MET A 1 -8.58 -9.25 -7.72
N LEU A 2 -7.91 -9.80 -6.72
CA LEU A 2 -8.00 -9.37 -5.33
C LEU A 2 -7.13 -8.12 -5.13
N VAL A 3 -7.68 -7.05 -4.53
CA VAL A 3 -6.92 -5.83 -4.19
C VAL A 3 -7.01 -5.62 -2.68
N VAL A 4 -5.85 -5.66 -2.01
CA VAL A 4 -5.73 -5.48 -0.57
C VAL A 4 -4.91 -4.23 -0.28
N LEU A 5 -5.50 -3.27 0.43
CA LEU A 5 -4.78 -2.12 0.97
C LEU A 5 -4.07 -2.57 2.24
N ILE A 6 -2.75 -2.48 2.26
CA ILE A 6 -1.92 -2.88 3.40
C ILE A 6 -1.19 -1.66 3.95
N VAL A 7 -1.36 -1.40 5.25
CA VAL A 7 -0.82 -0.17 5.86
C VAL A 7 -0.57 -0.31 7.36
N ALA A 8 0.46 0.34 7.85
CA ALA A 8 0.62 0.66 9.27
C ALA A 8 0.11 2.07 9.54
N GLN A 9 -0.60 2.28 10.63
CA GLN A 9 -1.05 3.60 11.08
C GLN A 9 -0.88 3.78 12.60
N SER A 10 -0.76 5.04 13.02
CA SER A 10 -0.88 5.41 14.42
C SER A 10 -2.33 5.22 14.91
N LEU A 11 -2.54 5.21 16.24
CA LEU A 11 -3.88 5.11 16.83
C LEU A 11 -4.82 6.23 16.35
N ASP A 12 -4.29 7.40 16.06
CA ASP A 12 -5.00 8.58 15.56
C ASP A 12 -5.03 8.68 14.01
N GLY A 13 -4.70 7.58 13.28
CA GLY A 13 -4.99 7.41 11.86
C GLY A 13 -3.96 7.94 10.87
N PHE A 14 -2.73 8.23 11.30
CA PHE A 14 -1.65 8.70 10.42
C PHE A 14 -0.75 7.55 9.94
N ILE A 15 -0.47 7.52 8.64
CA ILE A 15 0.42 6.54 7.97
C ILE A 15 1.85 7.04 7.79
N ALA A 16 2.11 8.31 8.09
CA ALA A 16 3.45 8.89 8.17
C ALA A 16 3.48 9.90 9.33
N ARG A 17 4.59 9.89 10.06
CA ARG A 17 4.76 10.71 11.25
C ARG A 17 5.19 12.12 10.86
N HIS A 18 4.41 13.13 11.19
CA HIS A 18 4.71 14.54 10.93
C HIS A 18 5.07 14.77 9.45
N ASP A 19 6.25 15.31 9.17
CA ASP A 19 6.77 15.57 7.83
C ASP A 19 7.78 14.49 7.37
N GLU A 20 7.94 13.40 8.16
CA GLU A 20 8.86 12.31 7.87
C GLU A 20 8.20 11.29 6.92
N PRO A 21 8.77 11.06 5.73
CA PRO A 21 8.24 10.04 4.83
C PRO A 21 8.56 8.62 5.31
N GLY A 22 7.71 7.66 4.93
CA GLY A 22 7.94 6.25 5.20
C GLY A 22 7.43 5.78 6.56
N VAL A 23 7.77 4.54 6.91
CA VAL A 23 7.22 3.79 8.04
C VAL A 23 8.31 3.33 9.04
N ALA A 24 9.44 4.04 9.11
CA ALA A 24 10.53 3.72 10.06
C ALA A 24 10.07 3.79 11.55
N TRP A 25 8.96 4.45 11.81
CA TRP A 25 8.33 4.55 13.11
C TRP A 25 7.53 3.29 13.51
N ALA A 26 7.16 2.43 12.54
CA ALA A 26 6.43 1.20 12.80
C ALA A 26 7.31 0.17 13.54
N SER A 27 6.69 -0.68 14.34
CA SER A 27 7.38 -1.69 15.12
C SER A 27 8.12 -2.71 14.25
N SER A 28 9.14 -3.34 14.81
CA SER A 28 9.83 -4.44 14.13
C SER A 28 8.91 -5.65 13.89
N ALA A 29 7.85 -5.80 14.69
CA ALA A 29 6.83 -6.83 14.52
C ALA A 29 5.99 -6.56 13.27
N ASP A 30 5.52 -5.30 13.09
CA ASP A 30 4.81 -4.89 11.88
C ASP A 30 5.70 -5.08 10.64
N GLN A 31 6.93 -4.62 10.67
CA GLN A 31 7.85 -4.73 9.54
C GLN A 31 8.14 -6.20 9.15
N ARG A 32 8.22 -7.13 10.11
CA ARG A 32 8.35 -8.56 9.81
C ARG A 32 7.08 -9.12 9.21
N TRP A 33 5.94 -8.85 9.83
CA TRP A 33 4.64 -9.27 9.33
C TRP A 33 4.38 -8.74 7.92
N PHE A 34 4.62 -7.46 7.67
CA PHE A 34 4.45 -6.83 6.36
C PHE A 34 5.27 -7.53 5.27
N ARG A 35 6.55 -7.84 5.54
CA ARG A 35 7.38 -8.57 4.57
C ARG A 35 6.87 -9.97 4.27
N GLN A 36 6.29 -10.67 5.27
CA GLN A 36 5.66 -11.98 5.06
C GLN A 36 4.37 -11.85 4.26
N ALA A 37 3.51 -10.89 4.63
CA ALA A 37 2.25 -10.64 3.95
C ALA A 37 2.43 -10.30 2.46
N LEU A 38 3.49 -9.54 2.10
CA LEU A 38 3.80 -9.23 0.71
C LEU A 38 4.05 -10.48 -0.16
N GLY A 39 4.47 -11.60 0.42
CA GLY A 39 4.62 -12.87 -0.28
C GLY A 39 3.31 -13.48 -0.77
N GLU A 40 2.15 -12.99 -0.33
CA GLU A 40 0.82 -13.42 -0.78
C GLU A 40 0.37 -12.72 -2.08
N PHE A 41 1.16 -11.76 -2.59
CA PHE A 41 0.78 -10.91 -3.72
C PHE A 41 1.78 -11.03 -4.87
N ASP A 42 1.26 -11.18 -6.07
CA ASP A 42 2.03 -11.26 -7.32
C ASP A 42 2.24 -9.88 -7.98
N CYS A 43 1.58 -8.84 -7.48
CA CYS A 43 1.79 -7.46 -7.91
C CYS A 43 1.56 -6.45 -6.79
N GLN A 44 2.12 -5.25 -6.98
CA GLN A 44 2.06 -4.14 -6.02
C GLN A 44 1.74 -2.84 -6.73
N VAL A 45 0.93 -1.99 -6.09
CA VAL A 45 0.66 -0.62 -6.54
C VAL A 45 1.01 0.36 -5.43
N MET A 46 1.72 1.44 -5.78
CA MET A 46 2.08 2.48 -4.82
C MET A 46 2.14 3.86 -5.48
N ALA A 47 2.07 4.92 -4.68
CA ALA A 47 2.30 6.28 -5.16
C ALA A 47 3.82 6.57 -5.27
N SER A 48 4.20 7.55 -6.11
CA SER A 48 5.60 7.92 -6.33
C SER A 48 6.33 8.34 -5.06
N THR A 49 5.66 9.00 -4.11
CA THR A 49 6.26 9.35 -2.82
C THR A 49 6.66 8.09 -2.03
N THR A 50 5.80 7.07 -1.99
CA THR A 50 6.10 5.79 -1.36
C THR A 50 7.24 5.09 -2.08
N TYR A 51 7.21 5.05 -3.42
CA TYR A 51 8.31 4.50 -4.22
C TYR A 51 9.66 5.13 -3.86
N GLN A 52 9.72 6.46 -3.79
CA GLN A 52 10.97 7.18 -3.47
C GLN A 52 11.55 6.78 -2.10
N THR A 53 10.73 6.45 -1.12
CA THR A 53 11.21 6.01 0.21
C THR A 53 11.76 4.59 0.23
N VAL A 54 11.38 3.75 -0.74
CA VAL A 54 11.77 2.33 -0.80
C VAL A 54 12.59 1.98 -2.05
N ARG A 55 12.93 2.97 -2.86
CA ARG A 55 13.56 2.84 -4.19
C ARG A 55 14.78 1.92 -4.17
N ASP A 56 15.72 2.17 -3.26
CA ASP A 56 16.96 1.40 -3.19
C ASP A 56 16.72 -0.06 -2.80
N HIS A 57 15.74 -0.29 -1.92
CA HIS A 57 15.33 -1.63 -1.54
C HIS A 57 14.66 -2.39 -2.69
N LEU A 58 13.84 -1.71 -3.49
CA LEU A 58 13.16 -2.32 -4.63
C LEU A 58 14.12 -2.64 -5.78
N ARG A 59 15.12 -1.81 -6.02
CA ARG A 59 16.18 -2.08 -7.02
C ARG A 59 16.95 -3.35 -6.72
N SER A 60 17.14 -3.71 -5.46
CA SER A 60 17.78 -4.97 -5.05
C SER A 60 16.87 -6.19 -5.19
N LYS A 61 15.60 -6.03 -5.59
CA LYS A 61 14.58 -7.07 -5.69
C LYS A 61 13.92 -7.16 -7.07
N SER A 62 14.55 -6.64 -8.11
CA SER A 62 13.97 -6.63 -9.46
C SER A 62 13.65 -8.04 -10.01
N GLU A 63 14.28 -9.08 -9.47
CA GLU A 63 14.14 -10.47 -9.91
C GLU A 63 13.14 -11.31 -9.08
N ASP A 64 12.37 -10.69 -8.15
CA ASP A 64 11.44 -11.43 -7.28
C ASP A 64 10.12 -11.85 -7.98
N GLY A 65 9.97 -11.53 -9.27
CA GLY A 65 8.80 -11.86 -10.09
C GLY A 65 7.56 -11.02 -9.78
N CYS A 66 7.63 -10.08 -8.84
CA CYS A 66 6.52 -9.20 -8.48
C CYS A 66 6.43 -8.02 -9.45
N PHE A 67 5.26 -7.83 -10.09
CA PHE A 67 5.04 -6.69 -10.96
C PHE A 67 4.61 -5.46 -10.15
N ARG A 68 5.37 -4.38 -10.24
CA ARG A 68 5.14 -3.14 -9.48
C ARG A 68 4.70 -2.01 -10.39
N ILE A 69 3.60 -1.34 -10.04
CA ILE A 69 3.14 -0.14 -10.74
C ILE A 69 3.16 1.05 -9.79
N VAL A 70 3.85 2.10 -10.19
CA VAL A 70 3.97 3.36 -9.45
C VAL A 70 3.08 4.42 -10.07
N MET A 71 2.09 4.87 -9.32
CA MET A 71 1.19 5.96 -9.72
C MET A 71 1.91 7.31 -9.59
N THR A 72 1.99 8.04 -10.69
CA THR A 72 2.59 9.38 -10.72
C THR A 72 1.98 10.22 -11.85
N ARG A 73 1.87 11.52 -11.65
CA ARG A 73 1.46 12.46 -12.71
C ARG A 73 2.56 12.75 -13.74
N ARG A 74 3.79 12.34 -13.46
CA ARG A 74 4.99 12.60 -14.29
C ARG A 74 5.82 11.33 -14.45
N PRO A 75 5.34 10.30 -15.19
CA PRO A 75 6.06 9.05 -15.40
C PRO A 75 7.46 9.25 -15.98
N GLN A 76 7.62 10.25 -16.87
CA GLN A 76 8.88 10.58 -17.51
C GLN A 76 10.02 10.90 -16.52
N ASN A 77 9.70 11.38 -15.32
CA ASN A 77 10.71 11.67 -14.28
C ASN A 77 11.36 10.39 -13.71
N PHE A 78 10.81 9.23 -14.02
CA PHE A 78 11.26 7.93 -13.53
C PHE A 78 11.68 6.98 -14.66
N ALA A 79 11.88 7.50 -15.89
CA ALA A 79 12.22 6.69 -17.05
C ALA A 79 13.49 5.84 -16.85
N ALA A 80 14.45 6.35 -16.07
CA ALA A 80 15.68 5.60 -15.75
C ALA A 80 15.48 4.43 -14.78
N ASP A 81 14.34 4.36 -14.10
CA ASP A 81 14.01 3.29 -13.14
C ASP A 81 13.02 2.28 -13.75
N GLN A 82 12.43 2.60 -14.91
CA GLN A 82 11.41 1.77 -15.53
C GLN A 82 11.99 0.47 -16.06
N GLU A 83 11.31 -0.63 -15.76
CA GLU A 83 11.62 -1.98 -16.23
C GLU A 83 10.31 -2.65 -16.64
N THR A 84 10.14 -2.89 -17.94
CA THR A 84 8.88 -3.41 -18.53
C THR A 84 8.52 -4.75 -17.90
N GLY A 85 7.28 -4.86 -17.39
CA GLY A 85 6.75 -6.06 -16.74
C GLY A 85 7.24 -6.31 -15.31
N ALA A 86 8.16 -5.48 -14.79
CA ALA A 86 8.68 -5.57 -13.42
C ALA A 86 8.41 -4.30 -12.61
N LEU A 87 8.75 -3.11 -13.15
CA LEU A 87 8.53 -1.82 -12.49
C LEU A 87 8.11 -0.77 -13.51
N GLU A 88 6.87 -0.32 -13.44
CA GLU A 88 6.30 0.64 -14.36
C GLU A 88 5.75 1.88 -13.65
N PHE A 89 5.83 3.02 -14.34
CA PHE A 89 5.35 4.31 -13.85
C PHE A 89 4.23 4.82 -14.75
N THR A 90 3.09 5.21 -14.16
CA THR A 90 1.92 5.58 -14.94
C THR A 90 1.09 6.68 -14.30
N SER A 91 0.43 7.48 -15.14
CA SER A 91 -0.65 8.40 -14.74
C SER A 91 -2.04 7.82 -15.00
N ALA A 92 -2.14 6.55 -15.33
CA ALA A 92 -3.39 5.86 -15.61
C ALA A 92 -4.32 5.81 -14.38
N SER A 93 -5.62 5.65 -14.64
CA SER A 93 -6.62 5.46 -13.57
C SER A 93 -6.43 4.12 -12.88
N PRO A 94 -6.91 3.96 -11.61
CA PRO A 94 -6.88 2.69 -10.91
C PRO A 94 -7.46 1.52 -11.72
N ALA A 95 -8.59 1.74 -12.41
CA ALA A 95 -9.19 0.70 -13.25
C ALA A 95 -8.32 0.29 -14.44
N ALA A 96 -7.60 1.24 -15.05
CA ALA A 96 -6.66 0.94 -16.13
C ALA A 96 -5.44 0.18 -15.61
N ILE A 97 -4.92 0.57 -14.44
CA ILE A 97 -3.82 -0.15 -13.76
C ILE A 97 -4.21 -1.61 -13.50
N LEU A 98 -5.40 -1.86 -12.93
CA LEU A 98 -5.84 -3.23 -12.66
C LEU A 98 -6.03 -4.05 -13.95
N ARG A 99 -6.46 -3.41 -15.06
CA ARG A 99 -6.50 -4.10 -16.36
C ARG A 99 -5.10 -4.52 -16.81
N THR A 100 -4.14 -3.61 -16.81
CA THR A 100 -2.73 -3.93 -17.16
C THR A 100 -2.21 -5.11 -16.32
N LEU A 101 -2.47 -5.12 -15.02
CA LEU A 101 -2.05 -6.20 -14.13
C LEU A 101 -2.76 -7.52 -14.46
N THR A 102 -4.08 -7.49 -14.73
CA THR A 102 -4.85 -8.67 -15.11
C THR A 102 -4.42 -9.22 -16.46
N ASP A 103 -4.15 -8.34 -17.44
CA ASP A 103 -3.65 -8.71 -18.77
C ASP A 103 -2.24 -9.33 -18.70
N SER A 104 -1.54 -9.11 -17.59
CA SER A 104 -0.23 -9.71 -17.25
C SER A 104 -0.35 -10.93 -16.32
N ASP A 105 -1.53 -11.58 -16.28
CA ASP A 105 -1.84 -12.78 -15.48
C ASP A 105 -1.67 -12.58 -13.96
N ARG A 106 -1.76 -11.33 -13.45
CA ARG A 106 -1.70 -11.07 -12.01
C ARG A 106 -3.06 -11.25 -11.37
N THR A 107 -3.08 -11.81 -10.16
CA THR A 107 -4.31 -12.24 -9.47
C THR A 107 -4.54 -11.53 -8.14
N ALA A 108 -3.47 -11.16 -7.44
CA ALA A 108 -3.51 -10.55 -6.11
C ALA A 108 -2.59 -9.32 -6.02
N CYS A 109 -3.19 -8.17 -5.79
CA CYS A 109 -2.52 -6.86 -5.75
C CYS A 109 -2.45 -6.31 -4.32
N ALA A 110 -1.23 -6.03 -3.83
CA ALA A 110 -1.02 -5.24 -2.63
C ALA A 110 -1.00 -3.74 -2.98
N LEU A 111 -1.95 -2.97 -2.46
CA LEU A 111 -1.96 -1.50 -2.53
C LEU A 111 -1.21 -0.94 -1.32
N LEU A 112 0.01 -0.44 -1.55
CA LEU A 112 0.95 -0.04 -0.48
C LEU A 112 0.92 1.45 -0.12
N GLY A 113 0.08 2.21 -0.77
CA GLY A 113 -0.07 3.65 -0.48
C GLY A 113 0.87 4.52 -1.32
N GLY A 114 1.14 5.85 -1.00
CA GLY A 114 0.56 6.60 0.13
C GLY A 114 -0.91 7.03 -0.07
N ALA A 115 -1.33 7.99 0.75
CA ALA A 115 -2.73 8.44 0.81
C ALA A 115 -3.36 8.74 -0.56
N THR A 116 -2.64 9.31 -1.51
CA THR A 116 -3.15 9.58 -2.87
C THR A 116 -3.54 8.30 -3.61
N ALA A 117 -2.78 7.21 -3.46
CA ALA A 117 -3.13 5.93 -4.07
C ALA A 117 -4.31 5.29 -3.33
N HIS A 118 -4.35 5.39 -1.99
CA HIS A 118 -5.48 4.94 -1.19
C HIS A 118 -6.78 5.64 -1.62
N ASP A 119 -6.77 6.98 -1.69
CA ASP A 119 -7.92 7.78 -2.13
C ASP A 119 -8.42 7.36 -3.51
N ALA A 120 -7.51 7.22 -4.47
CA ALA A 120 -7.87 6.88 -5.85
C ALA A 120 -8.54 5.49 -5.94
N PHE A 121 -7.98 4.48 -5.28
CA PHE A 121 -8.51 3.12 -5.32
C PHE A 121 -9.80 2.95 -4.51
N LEU A 122 -9.89 3.54 -3.31
CA LEU A 122 -11.09 3.49 -2.48
C LEU A 122 -12.27 4.19 -3.17
N ARG A 123 -12.07 5.40 -3.70
CA ARG A 123 -13.12 6.13 -4.45
C ARG A 123 -13.60 5.40 -5.70
N SER A 124 -12.74 4.60 -6.31
CA SER A 124 -13.10 3.78 -7.47
C SER A 124 -13.81 2.48 -7.10
N GLY A 125 -14.01 2.17 -5.80
CA GLY A 125 -14.62 0.92 -5.33
C GLY A 125 -13.81 -0.33 -5.66
N LEU A 126 -12.49 -0.19 -5.87
CA LEU A 126 -11.62 -1.25 -6.36
C LEU A 126 -10.87 -2.00 -5.26
N VAL A 127 -10.93 -1.54 -4.01
CA VAL A 127 -10.35 -2.23 -2.85
C VAL A 127 -11.31 -3.30 -2.35
N ASN A 128 -10.82 -4.52 -2.14
CA ASN A 128 -11.59 -5.62 -1.58
C ASN A 128 -11.39 -5.75 -0.07
N GLU A 129 -10.16 -5.60 0.39
CA GLU A 129 -9.80 -5.73 1.80
C GLU A 129 -8.84 -4.63 2.23
N ILE A 130 -8.87 -4.32 3.53
CA ILE A 130 -7.92 -3.42 4.18
C ILE A 130 -7.28 -4.17 5.33
N TRP A 131 -5.96 -4.34 5.27
CA TRP A 131 -5.16 -4.90 6.34
C TRP A 131 -4.38 -3.77 6.99
N VAL A 132 -4.76 -3.42 8.21
CA VAL A 132 -4.18 -2.30 8.95
C VAL A 132 -3.51 -2.76 10.23
N THR A 133 -2.24 -2.41 10.40
CA THR A 133 -1.57 -2.50 11.69
C THR A 133 -1.75 -1.19 12.43
N ILE A 134 -2.40 -1.22 13.56
CA ILE A 134 -2.54 -0.08 14.47
C ILE A 134 -1.37 -0.13 15.45
N GLU A 135 -0.44 0.81 15.29
CA GLU A 135 0.67 0.98 16.20
C GLU A 135 0.22 1.76 17.46
N PRO A 136 0.70 1.42 18.66
CA PRO A 136 0.32 2.09 19.90
C PRO A 136 1.03 3.46 20.03
N ARG A 137 0.78 4.34 19.07
CA ARG A 137 1.36 5.69 18.95
C ARG A 137 0.29 6.71 18.61
N ILE A 138 0.48 7.94 19.06
CA ILE A 138 -0.33 9.11 18.70
C ILE A 138 0.62 10.16 18.13
N PHE A 139 0.31 10.71 16.94
CA PHE A 139 1.15 11.68 16.25
C PHE A 139 0.58 13.10 16.29
N GLY A 140 -0.76 13.24 16.37
CA GLY A 140 -1.45 14.53 16.33
C GLY A 140 -1.43 15.20 14.95
N ARG A 141 -0.41 14.94 14.13
CA ARG A 141 -0.29 15.39 12.74
C ARG A 141 0.55 14.41 11.92
N GLY A 142 0.37 14.43 10.59
CA GLY A 142 1.10 13.56 9.66
C GLY A 142 0.31 13.35 8.38
N THR A 143 0.68 12.37 7.60
CA THR A 143 -0.10 11.94 6.44
C THR A 143 -1.22 11.01 6.91
N PRO A 144 -2.50 11.34 6.72
CA PRO A 144 -3.61 10.47 7.10
C PRO A 144 -3.72 9.28 6.14
N LEU A 145 -4.46 8.23 6.56
CA LEU A 145 -4.76 7.07 5.74
C LEU A 145 -5.44 7.45 4.42
N VAL A 146 -6.41 8.37 4.51
CA VAL A 146 -7.12 8.98 3.37
C VAL A 146 -7.19 10.50 3.58
N ARG A 147 -7.17 11.25 2.48
CA ARG A 147 -7.26 12.72 2.49
C ARG A 147 -8.61 13.23 2.01
N GLU A 148 -9.22 12.46 1.10
CA GLU A 148 -10.50 12.79 0.49
C GLU A 148 -11.65 12.22 1.34
N THR A 149 -12.82 12.84 1.24
CA THR A 149 -14.02 12.33 1.89
C THR A 149 -14.35 10.93 1.39
N GLN A 150 -14.47 10.00 2.33
CA GLN A 150 -14.81 8.60 2.09
C GLN A 150 -16.00 8.21 2.99
N ASP A 151 -16.85 7.34 2.47
CA ASP A 151 -17.90 6.67 3.23
C ASP A 151 -17.92 5.19 2.83
N GLN A 152 -16.93 4.45 3.36
CA GLN A 152 -16.77 3.03 3.08
C GLN A 152 -17.17 2.22 4.30
N LYS A 153 -18.19 1.37 4.13
CA LYS A 153 -18.59 0.42 5.17
C LYS A 153 -17.63 -0.77 5.20
N LEU A 154 -17.16 -1.13 6.39
CA LEU A 154 -16.21 -2.21 6.59
C LEU A 154 -16.80 -3.30 7.49
N ALA A 155 -16.43 -4.56 7.25
CA ALA A 155 -16.69 -5.69 8.13
C ALA A 155 -15.37 -6.32 8.58
N ILE A 156 -15.23 -6.60 9.86
CA ILE A 156 -14.03 -7.26 10.40
C ILE A 156 -13.97 -8.69 9.87
N ILE A 157 -12.81 -9.07 9.31
CA ILE A 157 -12.45 -10.44 8.96
C ILE A 157 -11.73 -11.08 10.14
N SER A 158 -10.72 -10.41 10.69
CA SER A 158 -9.93 -10.84 11.83
C SER A 158 -9.30 -9.67 12.56
N SER A 159 -8.96 -9.90 13.82
CA SER A 159 -8.13 -8.97 14.59
C SER A 159 -7.21 -9.79 15.50
N GLU A 160 -5.93 -9.41 15.52
CA GLU A 160 -4.92 -10.11 16.31
C GLU A 160 -3.80 -9.17 16.74
N ARG A 161 -3.23 -9.42 17.91
CA ARG A 161 -2.02 -8.73 18.36
C ARG A 161 -0.80 -9.36 17.67
N LEU A 162 0.07 -8.55 17.09
CA LEU A 162 1.30 -9.07 16.49
C LEU A 162 2.23 -9.68 17.55
N PRO A 163 2.91 -10.78 17.25
CA PRO A 163 3.77 -11.47 18.21
C PRO A 163 4.86 -10.57 18.79
N ASN A 164 5.01 -10.60 20.12
CA ASN A 164 5.99 -9.81 20.88
C ASN A 164 5.90 -8.30 20.63
N SER A 165 4.69 -7.78 20.47
CA SER A 165 4.43 -6.37 20.18
C SER A 165 3.10 -5.94 20.82
N ASP A 166 2.89 -4.63 20.96
CA ASP A 166 1.60 -4.05 21.32
C ASP A 166 0.83 -3.55 20.08
N SER A 167 1.32 -3.84 18.89
CA SER A 167 0.68 -3.52 17.62
C SER A 167 -0.48 -4.47 17.35
N LEU A 168 -1.61 -3.93 16.89
CA LEU A 168 -2.83 -4.67 16.56
C LEU A 168 -3.02 -4.73 15.05
N LEU A 169 -2.98 -5.93 14.47
CA LEU A 169 -3.36 -6.15 13.09
C LEU A 169 -4.88 -6.37 13.02
N VAL A 170 -5.55 -5.59 12.18
CA VAL A 170 -6.97 -5.78 11.86
C VAL A 170 -7.13 -5.93 10.35
N ARG A 171 -7.85 -6.96 9.93
CA ARG A 171 -8.22 -7.18 8.54
C ARG A 171 -9.70 -6.89 8.37
N TYR A 172 -10.03 -6.07 7.39
CA TYR A 172 -11.38 -5.69 7.04
C TYR A 172 -11.72 -6.08 5.61
N ARG A 173 -12.97 -6.48 5.38
CA ARG A 173 -13.58 -6.53 4.05
C ARG A 173 -14.27 -5.20 3.77
N VAL A 174 -14.08 -4.65 2.59
CA VAL A 174 -14.84 -3.48 2.11
C VAL A 174 -16.20 -3.98 1.63
N ILE A 175 -17.28 -3.43 2.21
CA ILE A 175 -18.67 -3.76 1.84
C ILE A 175 -19.06 -2.86 0.66
N LYS A 176 -19.43 -3.46 -0.45
CA LYS A 176 -19.90 -2.77 -1.67
C LYS A 176 -21.40 -2.57 -1.64
#